data_a7d5b14802abf617aa5cd618b0013591
#
_entry.id   a7d5b14802abf617aa5cd618b0013591
#
_cell.length_a   1.000
_cell.length_b   1.000
_cell.length_c   1.000
_cell.angle_alpha   90.00
_cell.angle_beta   90.00
_cell.angle_gamma   90.00
#
_symmetry.space_group_name_H-M   'P 1'
#
loop_
_entity.id
_entity.type
_entity.pdbx_description
1 polymer ?
#
loop_
_entity_poly.entity_id
_entity_poly.type
_entity_poly.pdbx_seq_one_letter_code
_entity_poly.pdbx_strand_id
1 'polypeptide(L)'
;MSNDVISEMLYGDRMIFAPDCDVAAGAVIKIKDKAGVALEDIAAGHDGEFCLCGPFTFACAKTAAFREGETVAFDPKTNFVVSLNSRGAFPLGVCAVDVHRGDEFVFVELNAQHRGVSRLP
;
A
#
# COMPACT_ATOMS: atom_id res chain seq x y z
N MET A 1 11.10 11.23 -22.82
CA MET A 1 11.59 11.66 -22.03
C MET A 1 11.57 11.00 -20.88
N SER A 2 12.27 10.87 -20.30
CA SER A 2 12.32 10.10 -19.31
C SER A 2 11.66 10.60 -18.16
N ASN A 3 10.44 10.83 -18.32
CA ASN A 3 9.70 11.23 -17.21
C ASN A 3 9.75 10.21 -16.16
N ASP A 4 9.86 8.97 -16.52
CA ASP A 4 9.88 7.96 -15.53
C ASP A 4 11.00 8.10 -14.56
N VAL A 5 12.16 8.40 -15.07
CA VAL A 5 13.30 8.52 -14.21
C VAL A 5 13.14 9.69 -13.29
N ILE A 6 12.67 10.78 -13.83
CA ILE A 6 12.49 11.96 -13.04
C ILE A 6 11.46 11.74 -11.97
N SER A 7 10.38 11.10 -12.31
CA SER A 7 9.32 10.95 -11.34
C SER A 7 9.74 10.05 -10.20
N GLU A 8 10.56 9.09 -10.46
CA GLU A 8 10.99 8.22 -9.39
C GLU A 8 11.90 8.91 -8.42
N MET A 9 12.55 9.97 -8.84
CA MET A 9 13.49 10.60 -7.97
C MET A 9 13.03 11.88 -7.34
N LEU A 10 12.01 12.47 -7.87
CA LEU A 10 11.60 13.73 -7.38
C LEU A 10 11.01 13.71 -5.99
N TYR A 11 10.30 12.69 -5.65
CA TYR A 11 9.61 12.68 -4.40
C TYR A 11 9.90 11.39 -3.70
N GLY A 12 10.52 11.39 -2.62
CA GLY A 12 10.81 10.17 -1.89
C GLY A 12 9.57 9.37 -1.57
N ASP A 13 8.43 10.03 -1.41
CA ASP A 13 7.20 9.37 -1.03
C ASP A 13 6.14 9.35 -2.12
N ARG A 14 6.44 9.84 -3.30
CA ARG A 14 5.47 9.88 -4.38
C ARG A 14 6.09 9.45 -5.69
N MET A 15 5.24 9.04 -6.62
CA MET A 15 5.71 8.57 -7.89
C MET A 15 4.67 8.87 -8.95
N ILE A 16 5.11 9.18 -10.15
CA ILE A 16 4.23 9.33 -11.28
C ILE A 16 4.32 8.03 -12.08
N PHE A 17 3.19 7.44 -12.37
CA PHE A 17 3.15 6.13 -13.00
C PHE A 17 1.92 6.04 -13.89
N ALA A 18 2.04 5.35 -15.00
CA ALA A 18 0.93 5.14 -15.93
C ALA A 18 0.42 3.72 -15.77
N PRO A 19 -0.74 3.53 -15.13
CA PRO A 19 -1.24 2.18 -14.89
C PRO A 19 -1.85 1.57 -16.15
N ASP A 20 -1.97 0.26 -16.17
CA ASP A 20 -2.54 -0.46 -17.29
C ASP A 20 -4.05 -0.38 -17.37
N CYS A 21 -4.69 -0.02 -16.31
CA CYS A 21 -6.14 0.07 -16.27
C CYS A 21 -6.54 1.32 -15.54
N ASP A 22 -7.83 1.65 -15.61
CA ASP A 22 -8.33 2.83 -14.90
C ASP A 22 -8.17 2.62 -13.40
N VAL A 23 -7.77 3.66 -12.71
CA VAL A 23 -7.55 3.61 -11.27
C VAL A 23 -8.28 4.77 -10.63
N ALA A 24 -9.08 4.50 -9.62
CA ALA A 24 -9.80 5.57 -8.93
C ALA A 24 -8.94 6.15 -7.81
N ALA A 25 -9.18 7.38 -7.47
CA ALA A 25 -8.49 8.01 -6.35
C ALA A 25 -8.67 7.15 -5.11
N GLY A 26 -7.61 6.95 -4.36
CA GLY A 26 -7.64 6.12 -3.16
C GLY A 26 -7.42 4.65 -3.39
N ALA A 27 -7.41 4.21 -4.64
CA ALA A 27 -7.18 2.80 -4.93
C ALA A 27 -5.72 2.43 -4.73
N VAL A 28 -5.49 1.18 -4.39
CA VAL A 28 -4.14 0.67 -4.15
C VAL A 28 -3.75 -0.24 -5.29
N ILE A 29 -2.59 -0.01 -5.86
CA ILE A 29 -2.08 -0.89 -6.90
C ILE A 29 -0.64 -1.27 -6.59
N LYS A 30 -0.19 -2.35 -7.22
CA LYS A 30 1.19 -2.75 -7.09
C LYS A 30 1.99 -2.09 -8.19
N ILE A 31 3.05 -1.38 -7.82
CA ILE A 31 3.93 -0.73 -8.78
C ILE A 31 5.29 -1.34 -8.56
N LYS A 32 5.66 -2.28 -9.42
CA LYS A 32 6.90 -3.05 -9.26
C LYS A 32 6.86 -3.79 -7.92
N ASP A 33 7.70 -3.46 -6.99
CA ASP A 33 7.73 -4.14 -5.70
C ASP A 33 7.11 -3.32 -4.59
N LYS A 34 6.41 -2.24 -4.92
CA LYS A 34 5.83 -1.38 -3.91
C LYS A 34 4.34 -1.25 -4.10
N ALA A 35 3.65 -0.86 -3.05
CA ALA A 35 2.25 -0.53 -3.13
C ALA A 35 2.14 0.97 -3.34
N GLY A 36 1.21 1.40 -4.17
CA GLY A 36 0.96 2.81 -4.39
C GLY A 36 -0.50 3.13 -4.19
N VAL A 37 -0.79 4.27 -3.57
CA VAL A 37 -2.16 4.73 -3.37
C VAL A 37 -2.38 5.89 -4.33
N ALA A 38 -3.37 5.77 -5.20
CA ALA A 38 -3.64 6.79 -6.19
C ALA A 38 -4.16 8.05 -5.52
N LEU A 39 -3.61 9.20 -5.90
CA LEU A 39 -4.02 10.45 -5.32
C LEU A 39 -5.10 11.14 -6.14
N GLU A 40 -5.44 10.58 -7.30
CA GLU A 40 -6.43 11.14 -8.21
C GLU A 40 -6.96 10.02 -9.08
N ASP A 41 -8.03 10.27 -9.81
CA ASP A 41 -8.52 9.29 -10.77
C ASP A 41 -7.56 9.30 -11.95
N ILE A 42 -7.14 8.13 -12.41
CA ILE A 42 -6.15 8.02 -13.47
C ILE A 42 -6.67 7.06 -14.52
N ALA A 43 -6.74 7.51 -15.76
CA ALA A 43 -7.18 6.66 -16.85
C ALA A 43 -6.04 5.74 -17.28
N ALA A 44 -6.40 4.57 -17.77
CA ALA A 44 -5.42 3.60 -18.24
C ALA A 44 -4.47 4.23 -19.24
N GLY A 45 -3.20 4.01 -19.05
CA GLY A 45 -2.16 4.52 -19.95
C GLY A 45 -1.79 5.96 -19.77
N HIS A 46 -2.44 6.67 -18.83
CA HIS A 46 -2.09 8.06 -18.56
C HIS A 46 -1.29 8.15 -17.28
N ASP A 47 -0.41 9.13 -17.20
CA ASP A 47 0.38 9.35 -16.01
C ASP A 47 -0.49 9.83 -14.87
N GLY A 48 -0.26 9.34 -13.71
CA GLY A 48 -0.94 9.79 -12.50
C GLY A 48 -0.03 9.72 -11.31
N GLU A 49 -0.39 10.41 -10.26
CA GLU A 49 0.45 10.49 -9.07
C GLU A 49 0.01 9.49 -8.03
N PHE A 50 0.96 8.78 -7.46
CA PHE A 50 0.72 7.79 -6.43
C PHE A 50 1.56 8.12 -5.21
N CYS A 51 1.01 7.86 -4.02
CA CYS A 51 1.74 8.01 -2.79
C CYS A 51 2.35 6.67 -2.42
N LEU A 52 3.61 6.67 -2.03
CA LEU A 52 4.33 5.44 -1.72
C LEU A 52 4.66 5.26 -0.26
N CYS A 53 4.36 6.22 0.58
CA CYS A 53 4.64 6.06 2.00
C CYS A 53 3.69 6.92 2.82
N GLY A 54 3.74 6.74 4.11
CA GLY A 54 2.89 7.46 5.03
C GLY A 54 1.77 6.60 5.57
N PRO A 55 1.05 7.11 6.53
CA PRO A 55 -0.02 6.34 7.15
C PRO A 55 -1.31 6.45 6.34
N PHE A 56 -1.94 5.33 6.11
CA PHE A 56 -3.23 5.29 5.43
C PHE A 56 -4.14 4.33 6.17
N THR A 57 -5.43 4.53 6.02
CA THR A 57 -6.44 3.65 6.60
C THR A 57 -7.02 2.80 5.48
N PHE A 58 -7.05 1.50 5.69
CA PHE A 58 -7.60 0.57 4.71
C PHE A 58 -8.63 -0.32 5.35
N ALA A 59 -9.50 -0.90 4.54
CA ALA A 59 -10.50 -1.83 5.03
C ALA A 59 -9.89 -3.21 5.27
N CYS A 60 -10.43 -3.93 6.23
CA CYS A 60 -10.07 -5.31 6.45
C CYS A 60 -11.33 -6.11 6.81
N ALA A 61 -11.23 -7.42 6.71
CA ALA A 61 -12.36 -8.27 7.07
C ALA A 61 -12.57 -8.22 8.57
N LYS A 62 -13.79 -8.37 9.02
CA LYS A 62 -14.09 -8.35 10.46
C LYS A 62 -13.47 -9.50 11.20
N THR A 63 -13.05 -10.53 10.50
CA THR A 63 -12.41 -11.67 11.13
C THR A 63 -10.90 -11.49 11.24
N ALA A 64 -10.36 -10.42 10.70
CA ALA A 64 -8.93 -10.19 10.70
C ALA A 64 -8.44 -9.70 12.05
N ALA A 65 -7.20 -9.99 12.35
CA ALA A 65 -6.55 -9.47 13.53
C ALA A 65 -5.08 -9.29 13.19
N PHE A 66 -4.55 -8.14 13.50
CA PHE A 66 -3.15 -7.84 13.22
C PHE A 66 -2.54 -7.16 14.42
N ARG A 67 -1.24 -7.30 14.58
CA ARG A 67 -0.55 -6.64 15.68
C ARG A 67 0.24 -5.47 15.16
N GLU A 68 0.40 -4.49 16.00
CA GLU A 68 1.24 -3.36 15.68
C GLU A 68 2.63 -3.88 15.30
N GLY A 69 3.18 -3.39 14.22
CA GLY A 69 4.50 -3.81 13.73
C GLY A 69 4.46 -4.98 12.76
N GLU A 70 3.30 -5.60 12.60
CA GLU A 70 3.18 -6.74 11.71
C GLU A 70 3.14 -6.27 10.26
N THR A 71 3.87 -6.95 9.38
CA THR A 71 3.81 -6.65 7.95
C THR A 71 2.54 -7.25 7.39
N VAL A 72 1.78 -6.45 6.67
CA VAL A 72 0.51 -6.88 6.10
C VAL A 72 0.52 -6.71 4.58
N ALA A 73 -0.42 -7.34 3.93
CA ALA A 73 -0.52 -7.33 2.47
C ALA A 73 -1.89 -6.83 2.04
N PHE A 74 -2.00 -6.54 0.77
CA PHE A 74 -3.26 -6.07 0.18
C PHE A 74 -3.74 -7.08 -0.84
N ASP A 75 -5.01 -7.44 -0.75
CA ASP A 75 -5.63 -8.37 -1.68
C ASP A 75 -6.43 -7.57 -2.71
N PRO A 76 -5.98 -7.50 -3.94
CA PRO A 76 -6.68 -6.70 -4.95
C PRO A 76 -8.04 -7.26 -5.33
N LYS A 77 -8.32 -8.52 -5.02
CA LYS A 77 -9.61 -9.08 -5.34
C LYS A 77 -10.70 -8.61 -4.40
N THR A 78 -10.36 -8.42 -3.14
CA THR A 78 -11.33 -8.01 -2.14
C THR A 78 -11.13 -6.57 -1.71
N ASN A 79 -9.98 -5.98 -2.03
CA ASN A 79 -9.58 -4.66 -1.59
C ASN A 79 -9.43 -4.60 -0.07
N PHE A 80 -9.09 -5.72 0.53
CA PHE A 80 -8.87 -5.79 1.97
C PHE A 80 -7.40 -5.96 2.30
N VAL A 81 -7.02 -5.48 3.45
CA VAL A 81 -5.71 -5.78 4.02
C VAL A 81 -5.80 -7.19 4.58
N VAL A 82 -4.82 -8.00 4.26
CA VAL A 82 -4.78 -9.42 4.65
C VAL A 82 -3.38 -9.75 5.17
N SER A 83 -3.23 -10.94 5.68
CA SER A 83 -1.92 -11.35 6.18
C SER A 83 -0.95 -11.50 5.01
N LEU A 84 0.32 -11.37 5.30
CA LEU A 84 1.35 -11.38 4.28
C LEU A 84 1.37 -12.66 3.48
N ASN A 85 0.93 -13.76 4.06
CA ASN A 85 0.97 -15.03 3.37
C ASN A 85 -0.24 -15.31 2.50
N SER A 86 -1.17 -14.40 2.39
CA SER A 86 -2.39 -14.63 1.63
C SER A 86 -2.09 -14.73 0.14
N ARG A 87 -2.71 -15.73 -0.50
CA ARG A 87 -2.46 -15.95 -1.90
C ARG A 87 -2.99 -14.80 -2.75
N GLY A 88 -2.19 -14.35 -3.69
CA GLY A 88 -2.59 -13.27 -4.59
C GLY A 88 -2.45 -11.88 -4.02
N ALA A 89 -2.06 -11.78 -2.78
CA ALA A 89 -1.86 -10.47 -2.16
C ALA A 89 -0.43 -9.99 -2.38
N PHE A 90 -0.23 -8.69 -2.26
CA PHE A 90 1.13 -8.15 -2.36
C PHE A 90 1.41 -7.33 -1.11
N PRO A 91 2.68 -7.18 -0.74
CA PRO A 91 3.02 -6.46 0.48
C PRO A 91 2.52 -5.03 0.45
N LEU A 92 1.93 -4.58 1.54
CA LEU A 92 1.38 -3.24 1.65
C LEU A 92 2.21 -2.36 2.58
N GLY A 93 2.57 -2.87 3.71
CA GLY A 93 3.32 -2.10 4.70
C GLY A 93 3.20 -2.71 6.07
N VAL A 94 3.33 -1.89 7.09
CA VAL A 94 3.36 -2.34 8.47
C VAL A 94 2.15 -1.79 9.23
N CYS A 95 1.49 -2.65 9.96
CA CYS A 95 0.33 -2.28 10.77
C CYS A 95 0.77 -1.34 11.87
N ALA A 96 0.11 -0.20 11.97
CA ALA A 96 0.54 0.83 12.92
C ALA A 96 -0.12 0.69 14.29
N VAL A 97 -1.26 0.03 14.36
CA VAL A 97 -2.01 -0.10 15.60
C VAL A 97 -2.67 -1.47 15.60
N ASP A 98 -2.74 -2.11 16.75
CA ASP A 98 -3.36 -3.43 16.84
C ASP A 98 -4.77 -3.41 16.26
N VAL A 99 -5.13 -4.48 15.55
CA VAL A 99 -6.46 -4.66 14.99
C VAL A 99 -7.03 -5.92 15.61
N HIS A 100 -8.22 -5.82 16.15
CA HIS A 100 -8.87 -6.94 16.81
C HIS A 100 -10.03 -7.43 15.98
N ARG A 101 -10.44 -8.67 16.21
CA ARG A 101 -11.59 -9.20 15.50
C ARG A 101 -12.78 -8.28 15.72
N GLY A 102 -13.49 -7.99 14.65
CA GLY A 102 -14.60 -7.06 14.70
C GLY A 102 -14.27 -5.69 14.18
N ASP A 103 -12.99 -5.34 14.14
CA ASP A 103 -12.57 -4.08 13.57
C ASP A 103 -12.68 -4.16 12.06
N GLU A 104 -13.01 -3.07 11.42
CA GLU A 104 -13.20 -3.05 9.98
C GLU A 104 -12.11 -2.29 9.24
N PHE A 105 -11.25 -1.62 9.99
CA PHE A 105 -10.21 -0.79 9.37
C PHE A 105 -8.87 -1.02 10.03
N VAL A 106 -7.83 -0.83 9.28
CA VAL A 106 -6.47 -0.97 9.78
C VAL A 106 -5.64 0.21 9.31
N PHE A 107 -4.81 0.74 10.20
CA PHE A 107 -3.90 1.82 9.85
C PHE A 107 -2.58 1.17 9.45
N VAL A 108 -2.09 1.49 8.27
CA VAL A 108 -0.88 0.88 7.73
C VAL A 108 0.11 1.98 7.33
N GLU A 109 1.36 1.79 7.72
CA GLU A 109 2.44 2.63 7.23
C GLU A 109 2.85 2.03 5.89
N LEU A 110 2.50 2.71 4.83
CA LEU A 110 2.66 2.19 3.47
C LEU A 110 4.12 1.91 3.15
N ASN A 111 4.38 0.75 2.64
CA ASN A 111 5.71 0.30 2.23
C ASN A 111 6.78 0.32 3.33
N ALA A 112 6.38 0.50 4.56
CA ALA A 112 7.32 0.45 5.66
C ALA A 112 7.73 -0.99 5.87
N GLN A 113 8.90 -1.19 6.44
CA GLN A 113 9.37 -2.52 6.72
C GLN A 113 9.38 -2.73 8.22
N HIS A 114 9.08 -3.97 8.58
CA HIS A 114 9.12 -4.31 9.99
C HIS A 114 10.55 -4.17 10.45
N ARG A 115 10.75 -3.30 11.45
CA ARG A 115 12.08 -3.09 11.83
C ARG A 115 12.29 -3.26 13.26
N GLY A 116 11.37 -3.66 13.98
CA GLY A 116 11.47 -3.72 15.38
C GLY A 116 12.67 -4.43 15.86
N VAL A 117 12.80 -5.64 15.46
CA VAL A 117 13.87 -6.41 15.96
C VAL A 117 15.16 -6.09 15.33
N SER A 118 15.12 -5.91 14.07
CA SER A 118 16.35 -5.82 13.36
C SER A 118 17.18 -4.63 13.70
N ARG A 119 16.56 -3.62 14.29
CA ARG A 119 17.36 -2.53 14.46
C ARG A 119 17.76 -2.34 15.75
N LEU A 120 17.31 -3.04 16.56
CA LEU A 120 17.73 -2.80 17.84
C LEU A 120 19.01 -3.37 18.08
N PRO A 121 19.88 -2.67 18.45
CA PRO A 121 21.18 -3.19 18.79
C PRO A 121 21.07 -3.96 20.04
#